data_4a76d3a7c79b0efa7256d1769f185248
#
_entry.id   4a76d3a7c79b0efa7256d1769f185248
#
_cell.length_a   1.000
_cell.length_b   1.000
_cell.length_c   1.000
_cell.angle_alpha   90.00
_cell.angle_beta   90.00
_cell.angle_gamma   90.00
#
_symmetry.space_group_name_H-M   'P 1'
#
loop_
_entity.id
_entity.type
_entity.pdbx_description
1 polymer ?
#
loop_
_entity_poly.entity_id
_entity_poly.type
_entity_poly.pdbx_seq_one_letter_code
_entity_poly.pdbx_strand_id
1 'polypeptide(L)'
;MLRFNSFNPLAQLIYFVSVLLVSMFTWNYIILLLSLFGAAAYSVLQKGFKLFLKSFFGYVLIFLLVTITNPLFSHKGVTPLIFINDIPITLEAIVYGAVLGLMLLSVILWFSVFNSVFDSEKLIYIFGRFLPRLALLFSMVLHFVPKFILVFKRTLAAQSDFCGKNKFKQYIGAFSASVSVMLEGSVQTADSMSARGYGVKKRSFYC
;
A
#
# COMPACT_ATOMS: atom_id res chain seq x y z
N MET A 1 12.38 5.68 -17.91
CA MET A 1 11.81 6.14 -16.63
C MET A 1 11.21 7.50 -16.85
N LEU A 2 9.90 7.63 -16.66
CA LEU A 2 9.17 8.86 -16.96
C LEU A 2 9.64 10.00 -16.05
N ARG A 3 9.76 11.20 -16.61
CA ARG A 3 10.10 12.47 -15.93
C ARG A 3 9.22 12.78 -14.68
N PHE A 4 8.11 12.08 -14.51
CA PHE A 4 7.17 12.29 -13.39
C PHE A 4 7.80 11.97 -12.01
N ASN A 5 8.77 11.07 -11.97
CA ASN A 5 9.47 10.70 -10.74
C ASN A 5 10.42 11.81 -10.20
N SER A 6 10.71 12.82 -11.02
CA SER A 6 11.54 13.98 -10.66
C SER A 6 10.72 15.20 -10.17
N PHE A 7 9.38 15.13 -10.20
CA PHE A 7 8.55 16.20 -9.64
C PHE A 7 8.54 16.17 -8.12
N ASN A 8 8.23 17.33 -7.53
CA ASN A 8 8.12 17.49 -6.08
C ASN A 8 7.14 16.44 -5.51
N PRO A 9 7.55 15.62 -4.51
CA PRO A 9 6.72 14.56 -3.94
C PRO A 9 5.35 15.03 -3.45
N LEU A 10 5.26 16.27 -2.99
CA LEU A 10 4.02 16.88 -2.50
C LEU A 10 3.02 17.11 -3.65
N ALA A 11 3.49 17.59 -4.81
CA ALA A 11 2.65 17.75 -5.99
C ALA A 11 2.13 16.41 -6.53
N GLN A 12 2.98 15.38 -6.50
CA GLN A 12 2.59 14.02 -6.87
C GLN A 12 1.48 13.49 -5.94
N LEU A 13 1.61 13.69 -4.62
CA LEU A 13 0.62 13.26 -3.65
C LEU A 13 -0.72 13.95 -3.89
N ILE A 14 -0.73 15.27 -4.06
CA ILE A 14 -1.96 16.04 -4.34
C ILE A 14 -2.64 15.51 -5.61
N TYR A 15 -1.87 15.26 -6.67
CA TYR A 15 -2.39 14.70 -7.91
C TYR A 15 -3.07 13.34 -7.68
N PHE A 16 -2.39 12.39 -7.02
CA PHE A 16 -2.97 11.07 -6.79
C PHE A 16 -4.19 11.10 -5.88
N VAL A 17 -4.16 11.93 -4.83
CA VAL A 17 -5.32 12.11 -3.93
C VAL A 17 -6.50 12.70 -4.69
N SER A 18 -6.29 13.71 -5.52
CA SER A 18 -7.38 14.31 -6.30
C SER A 18 -7.98 13.33 -7.30
N VAL A 19 -7.16 12.54 -8.00
CA VAL A 19 -7.66 11.53 -8.95
C VAL A 19 -8.40 10.40 -8.23
N LEU A 20 -7.90 9.95 -7.07
CA LEU A 20 -8.59 8.95 -6.25
C LEU A 20 -9.94 9.48 -5.75
N LEU A 21 -10.01 10.72 -5.26
CA LEU A 21 -11.27 11.33 -4.83
C LEU A 21 -12.26 11.42 -5.99
N VAL A 22 -11.84 11.91 -7.15
CA VAL A 22 -12.71 11.98 -8.33
C VAL A 22 -13.21 10.60 -8.73
N SER A 23 -12.35 9.57 -8.77
CA SER A 23 -12.74 8.20 -9.13
C SER A 23 -13.68 7.55 -8.11
N MET A 24 -13.61 7.92 -6.82
CA MET A 24 -14.49 7.38 -5.77
C MET A 24 -15.87 8.06 -5.73
N PHE A 25 -15.93 9.36 -6.00
CA PHE A 25 -17.18 10.13 -5.85
C PHE A 25 -17.97 10.30 -7.14
N THR A 26 -17.40 9.90 -8.29
CA THR A 26 -18.07 10.07 -9.59
C THR A 26 -18.90 8.83 -9.94
N TRP A 27 -20.21 9.04 -10.10
CA TRP A 27 -21.18 8.03 -10.58
C TRP A 27 -21.32 7.99 -12.10
N ASN A 28 -20.67 8.88 -12.81
CA ASN A 28 -20.74 8.95 -14.26
C ASN A 28 -19.81 7.88 -14.87
N TYR A 29 -20.43 6.91 -15.57
CA TYR A 29 -19.71 5.79 -16.21
C TYR A 29 -18.68 6.25 -17.25
N ILE A 30 -18.89 7.40 -17.92
CA ILE A 30 -17.94 7.94 -18.91
C ILE A 30 -16.64 8.38 -18.22
N ILE A 31 -16.76 9.09 -17.09
CA ILE A 31 -15.60 9.57 -16.32
C ILE A 31 -14.86 8.38 -15.69
N LEU A 32 -15.61 7.37 -15.21
CA LEU A 32 -15.01 6.14 -14.66
C LEU A 32 -14.21 5.37 -15.71
N LEU A 33 -14.75 5.21 -16.91
CA LEU A 33 -14.05 4.58 -18.03
C LEU A 33 -12.79 5.38 -18.42
N LEU A 34 -12.88 6.69 -18.52
CA LEU A 34 -11.74 7.55 -18.82
C LEU A 34 -10.65 7.43 -17.75
N SER A 35 -11.03 7.45 -16.46
CA SER A 35 -10.14 7.24 -15.34
C SER A 35 -9.46 5.86 -15.37
N LEU A 36 -10.22 4.82 -15.70
CA LEU A 36 -9.73 3.46 -15.81
C LEU A 36 -8.70 3.33 -16.95
N PHE A 37 -8.99 3.87 -18.13
CA PHE A 37 -8.03 3.90 -19.24
C PHE A 37 -6.77 4.69 -18.89
N GLY A 38 -6.92 5.84 -18.22
CA GLY A 38 -5.79 6.63 -17.73
C GLY A 38 -4.92 5.85 -16.74
N ALA A 39 -5.54 5.17 -15.76
CA ALA A 39 -4.84 4.33 -14.79
C ALA A 39 -4.14 3.14 -15.45
N ALA A 40 -4.79 2.47 -16.40
CA ALA A 40 -4.23 1.35 -17.13
C ALA A 40 -3.02 1.79 -17.99
N ALA A 41 -3.17 2.86 -18.76
CA ALA A 41 -2.07 3.42 -19.56
C ALA A 41 -0.87 3.79 -18.70
N TYR A 42 -1.12 4.49 -17.59
CA TYR A 42 -0.05 4.87 -16.66
C TYR A 42 0.61 3.65 -16.00
N SER A 43 -0.19 2.63 -15.62
CA SER A 43 0.33 1.38 -15.04
C SER A 43 1.23 0.62 -16.03
N VAL A 44 0.85 0.56 -17.32
CA VAL A 44 1.66 -0.06 -18.38
C VAL A 44 2.97 0.70 -18.57
N LEU A 45 2.93 2.03 -18.59
CA LEU A 45 4.13 2.86 -18.73
C LEU A 45 5.10 2.73 -17.56
N GLN A 46 4.59 2.54 -16.34
CA GLN A 46 5.42 2.48 -15.14
C GLN A 46 5.97 1.07 -14.85
N LYS A 47 5.11 0.05 -14.93
CA LYS A 47 5.44 -1.34 -14.56
C LYS A 47 5.86 -2.21 -15.75
N GLY A 48 5.54 -1.76 -16.95
CA GLY A 48 5.71 -2.53 -18.17
C GLY A 48 4.55 -3.48 -18.46
N PHE A 49 4.34 -3.76 -19.75
CA PHE A 49 3.18 -4.52 -20.25
C PHE A 49 3.10 -5.96 -19.66
N LYS A 50 4.22 -6.64 -19.49
CA LYS A 50 4.25 -8.02 -18.97
C LYS A 50 3.74 -8.12 -17.53
N LEU A 51 4.14 -7.19 -16.65
CA LEU A 51 3.70 -7.17 -15.25
C LEU A 51 2.24 -6.74 -15.13
N PHE A 52 1.80 -5.80 -15.98
CA PHE A 52 0.41 -5.40 -16.06
C PHE A 52 -0.49 -6.58 -16.46
N LEU A 53 -0.11 -7.34 -17.50
CA LEU A 53 -0.87 -8.49 -17.97
C LEU A 53 -0.99 -9.60 -16.91
N LYS A 54 0.07 -9.84 -16.14
CA LYS A 54 0.06 -10.79 -15.03
C LYS A 54 -0.94 -10.38 -13.93
N SER A 55 -1.06 -9.09 -13.66
CA SER A 55 -2.00 -8.55 -12.66
C SER A 55 -3.42 -8.40 -13.23
N PHE A 56 -3.57 -8.34 -14.55
CA PHE A 56 -4.85 -8.14 -15.23
C PHE A 56 -5.89 -9.20 -14.88
N PHE A 57 -5.46 -10.45 -14.78
CA PHE A 57 -6.35 -11.56 -14.38
C PHE A 57 -6.96 -11.32 -12.98
N GLY A 58 -6.15 -10.84 -12.04
CA GLY A 58 -6.64 -10.48 -10.70
C GLY A 58 -7.63 -9.31 -10.72
N TYR A 59 -7.40 -8.31 -11.58
CA TYR A 59 -8.30 -7.17 -11.74
C TYR A 59 -9.66 -7.59 -12.32
N VAL A 60 -9.65 -8.43 -13.36
CA VAL A 60 -10.88 -8.99 -13.96
C VAL A 60 -11.64 -9.86 -12.96
N LEU A 61 -10.93 -10.66 -12.18
CA LEU A 61 -11.56 -11.50 -11.14
C LEU A 61 -12.29 -10.65 -10.10
N ILE A 62 -11.66 -9.58 -9.60
CA ILE A 62 -12.28 -8.66 -8.64
C ILE A 62 -13.50 -7.97 -9.25
N PHE A 63 -13.40 -7.50 -10.50
CA PHE A 63 -14.51 -6.90 -11.20
C PHE A 63 -15.72 -7.83 -11.32
N LEU A 64 -15.49 -9.06 -11.78
CA LEU A 64 -16.53 -10.08 -11.90
C LEU A 64 -17.16 -10.40 -10.54
N LEU A 65 -16.34 -10.56 -9.51
CA LEU A 65 -16.82 -10.87 -8.17
C LEU A 65 -17.77 -9.77 -7.67
N VAL A 66 -17.41 -8.51 -7.78
CA VAL A 66 -18.25 -7.38 -7.35
C VAL A 66 -19.53 -7.29 -8.18
N THR A 67 -19.41 -7.45 -9.51
CA THR A 67 -20.56 -7.38 -10.42
C THR A 67 -21.58 -8.50 -10.17
N ILE A 68 -21.13 -9.71 -9.83
CA ILE A 68 -22.00 -10.85 -9.54
C ILE A 68 -22.57 -10.77 -8.12
N THR A 69 -21.78 -10.31 -7.16
CA THR A 69 -22.20 -10.24 -5.75
C THR A 69 -23.31 -9.21 -5.55
N ASN A 70 -23.26 -8.08 -6.25
CA ASN A 70 -24.22 -7.00 -6.03
C ASN A 70 -25.68 -7.39 -6.34
N PRO A 71 -26.06 -8.06 -7.45
CA PRO A 71 -27.42 -8.52 -7.69
C PRO A 71 -27.92 -9.56 -6.69
N LEU A 72 -27.01 -10.30 -6.03
CA LEU A 72 -27.37 -11.28 -5.00
C LEU A 72 -27.83 -10.62 -3.69
N PHE A 73 -27.33 -9.41 -3.40
CA PHE A 73 -27.66 -8.69 -2.17
C PHE A 73 -28.62 -7.50 -2.38
N SER A 74 -28.65 -6.94 -3.58
CA SER A 74 -29.48 -5.77 -3.90
C SER A 74 -30.57 -6.14 -4.91
N HIS A 75 -31.81 -6.17 -4.45
CA HIS A 75 -32.98 -6.56 -5.24
C HIS A 75 -33.77 -5.34 -5.76
N LYS A 76 -33.11 -4.18 -5.83
CA LYS A 76 -33.73 -2.91 -6.27
C LYS A 76 -33.76 -2.88 -7.80
N GLY A 77 -34.95 -2.93 -8.37
CA GLY A 77 -35.18 -2.76 -9.81
C GLY A 77 -36.59 -3.18 -10.20
N VAL A 78 -37.03 -2.72 -11.37
CA VAL A 78 -38.40 -2.95 -11.90
C VAL A 78 -38.42 -4.09 -12.93
N THR A 79 -37.26 -4.41 -13.54
CA THR A 79 -37.14 -5.41 -14.60
C THR A 79 -36.51 -6.70 -14.12
N PRO A 80 -37.28 -7.72 -13.65
CA PRO A 80 -36.73 -9.01 -13.27
C PRO A 80 -36.32 -9.80 -14.52
N LEU A 81 -35.07 -10.26 -14.58
CA LEU A 81 -34.56 -11.11 -15.65
C LEU A 81 -34.66 -12.60 -15.30
N ILE A 82 -34.33 -12.97 -14.09
CA ILE A 82 -34.27 -14.36 -13.63
C ILE A 82 -34.69 -14.39 -12.16
N PHE A 83 -35.46 -15.43 -11.79
CA PHE A 83 -35.78 -15.71 -10.40
C PHE A 83 -34.89 -16.87 -9.93
N ILE A 84 -34.05 -16.62 -8.93
CA ILE A 84 -33.24 -17.63 -8.26
C ILE A 84 -33.74 -17.72 -6.81
N ASN A 85 -34.39 -18.88 -6.46
CA ASN A 85 -34.87 -19.13 -5.11
C ASN A 85 -35.83 -18.03 -4.58
N ASP A 86 -36.82 -17.64 -5.40
CA ASP A 86 -37.79 -16.55 -5.18
C ASP A 86 -37.19 -15.11 -5.09
N ILE A 87 -35.90 -14.97 -5.40
CA ILE A 87 -35.19 -13.69 -5.42
C ILE A 87 -35.09 -13.19 -6.86
N PRO A 88 -35.71 -12.05 -7.22
CA PRO A 88 -35.65 -11.50 -8.56
C PRO A 88 -34.27 -10.83 -8.78
N ILE A 89 -33.51 -11.32 -9.75
CA ILE A 89 -32.32 -10.64 -10.25
C ILE A 89 -32.78 -9.63 -11.29
N THR A 90 -32.57 -8.34 -11.01
CA THR A 90 -32.99 -7.25 -11.88
C THR A 90 -31.82 -6.75 -12.76
N LEU A 91 -32.13 -6.29 -13.96
CA LEU A 91 -31.14 -5.73 -14.89
C LEU A 91 -30.45 -4.52 -14.27
N GLU A 92 -31.21 -3.69 -13.57
CA GLU A 92 -30.71 -2.49 -12.88
C GLU A 92 -29.67 -2.85 -11.81
N ALA A 93 -29.87 -3.93 -11.07
CA ALA A 93 -28.90 -4.41 -10.07
C ALA A 93 -27.58 -4.88 -10.71
N ILE A 94 -27.64 -5.49 -11.89
CA ILE A 94 -26.44 -5.90 -12.64
C ILE A 94 -25.68 -4.66 -13.15
N VAL A 95 -26.37 -3.69 -13.75
CA VAL A 95 -25.76 -2.46 -14.25
C VAL A 95 -25.14 -1.68 -13.08
N TYR A 96 -25.85 -1.58 -11.98
CA TYR A 96 -25.32 -0.95 -10.76
C TYR A 96 -24.08 -1.66 -10.23
N GLY A 97 -24.10 -2.99 -10.18
CA GLY A 97 -22.96 -3.82 -9.81
C GLY A 97 -21.77 -3.65 -10.75
N ALA A 98 -22.00 -3.51 -12.05
CA ALA A 98 -20.96 -3.24 -13.02
C ALA A 98 -20.31 -1.86 -12.81
N VAL A 99 -21.11 -0.82 -12.54
CA VAL A 99 -20.59 0.53 -12.24
C VAL A 99 -19.75 0.52 -10.96
N LEU A 100 -20.23 -0.14 -9.90
CA LEU A 100 -19.46 -0.30 -8.66
C LEU A 100 -18.17 -1.10 -8.90
N GLY A 101 -18.24 -2.15 -9.69
CA GLY A 101 -17.07 -2.94 -10.07
C GLY A 101 -16.03 -2.12 -10.83
N LEU A 102 -16.45 -1.29 -11.80
CA LEU A 102 -15.58 -0.37 -12.52
C LEU A 102 -14.95 0.68 -11.60
N MET A 103 -15.74 1.24 -10.69
CA MET A 103 -15.27 2.21 -9.70
C MET A 103 -14.17 1.60 -8.82
N LEU A 104 -14.42 0.42 -8.24
CA LEU A 104 -13.46 -0.28 -7.39
C LEU A 104 -12.20 -0.67 -8.17
N LEU A 105 -12.36 -1.14 -9.40
CA LEU A 105 -11.25 -1.48 -10.28
C LEU A 105 -10.38 -0.27 -10.62
N SER A 106 -11.00 0.88 -10.91
CA SER A 106 -10.29 2.14 -11.15
C SER A 106 -9.47 2.55 -9.93
N VAL A 107 -10.05 2.49 -8.73
CA VAL A 107 -9.37 2.81 -7.47
C VAL A 107 -8.18 1.88 -7.24
N ILE A 108 -8.34 0.56 -7.44
CA ILE A 108 -7.26 -0.42 -7.27
C ILE A 108 -6.11 -0.16 -8.25
N LEU A 109 -6.43 0.15 -9.51
CA LEU A 109 -5.41 0.50 -10.50
C LEU A 109 -4.63 1.76 -10.11
N TRP A 110 -5.33 2.83 -9.69
CA TRP A 110 -4.67 4.04 -9.21
C TRP A 110 -3.81 3.80 -7.97
N PHE A 111 -4.29 2.99 -7.01
CA PHE A 111 -3.49 2.58 -5.86
C PHE A 111 -2.26 1.76 -6.26
N SER A 112 -2.40 0.89 -7.24
CA SER A 112 -1.29 0.09 -7.77
C SER A 112 -0.20 0.97 -8.40
N VAL A 113 -0.61 2.05 -9.09
CA VAL A 113 0.28 3.05 -9.64
C VAL A 113 0.92 3.89 -8.53
N PHE A 114 0.12 4.36 -7.57
CA PHE A 114 0.58 5.11 -6.42
C PHE A 114 1.70 4.36 -5.69
N ASN A 115 1.50 3.08 -5.35
CA ASN A 115 2.51 2.25 -4.71
C ASN A 115 3.80 2.07 -5.53
N SER A 116 3.75 2.22 -6.85
CA SER A 116 4.94 2.13 -7.70
C SER A 116 5.71 3.46 -7.85
N VAL A 117 5.05 4.58 -7.54
CA VAL A 117 5.63 5.93 -7.64
C VAL A 117 6.12 6.43 -6.29
N PHE A 118 5.38 6.07 -5.22
CA PHE A 118 5.68 6.49 -3.87
C PHE A 118 6.54 5.45 -3.15
N ASP A 119 7.82 5.77 -3.03
CA ASP A 119 8.75 5.06 -2.16
C ASP A 119 8.66 5.60 -0.72
N SER A 120 9.07 4.77 0.24
CA SER A 120 9.09 5.14 1.67
C SER A 120 9.86 6.44 1.93
N GLU A 121 10.91 6.72 1.16
CA GLU A 121 11.71 7.94 1.28
C GLU A 121 10.91 9.20 0.92
N LYS A 122 10.07 9.14 -0.12
CA LYS A 122 9.20 10.26 -0.51
C LYS A 122 8.14 10.55 0.56
N LEU A 123 7.60 9.49 1.17
CA LEU A 123 6.66 9.65 2.29
C LEU A 123 7.31 10.32 3.49
N ILE A 124 8.52 9.90 3.87
CA ILE A 124 9.29 10.54 4.94
C ILE A 124 9.55 12.01 4.63
N TYR A 125 9.90 12.34 3.38
CA TYR A 125 10.13 13.73 2.97
C TYR A 125 8.87 14.60 3.16
N ILE A 126 7.69 14.08 2.78
CA ILE A 126 6.42 14.79 2.96
C ILE A 126 6.09 14.96 4.44
N PHE A 127 6.19 13.88 5.23
CA PHE A 127 5.95 13.94 6.67
C PHE A 127 6.98 14.80 7.40
N GLY A 128 8.22 14.84 6.92
CA GLY A 128 9.29 15.67 7.50
C GLY A 128 8.99 17.16 7.47
N ARG A 129 8.23 17.60 6.48
CA ARG A 129 7.82 19.00 6.38
C ARG A 129 6.76 19.40 7.41
N PHE A 130 5.83 18.49 7.73
CA PHE A 130 4.73 18.76 8.68
C PHE A 130 5.09 18.36 10.12
N LEU A 131 5.78 17.23 10.29
CA LEU A 131 6.06 16.63 11.59
C LEU A 131 7.52 16.10 11.63
N PRO A 132 8.51 16.99 11.76
CA PRO A 132 9.93 16.60 11.64
C PRO A 132 10.37 15.55 12.67
N ARG A 133 9.77 15.55 13.87
CA ARG A 133 10.06 14.53 14.90
C ARG A 133 9.59 13.14 14.49
N LEU A 134 8.38 13.05 13.90
CA LEU A 134 7.86 11.76 13.41
C LEU A 134 8.63 11.26 12.18
N ALA A 135 9.00 12.16 11.26
CA ALA A 135 9.80 11.78 10.11
C ALA A 135 11.15 11.18 10.51
N LEU A 136 11.78 11.73 11.53
CA LEU A 136 13.02 11.18 12.07
C LEU A 136 12.79 9.78 12.67
N LEU A 137 11.72 9.58 13.46
CA LEU A 137 11.35 8.27 13.99
C LEU A 137 11.11 7.26 12.87
N PHE A 138 10.31 7.63 11.85
CA PHE A 138 10.05 6.75 10.70
C PHE A 138 11.33 6.41 9.93
N SER A 139 12.22 7.37 9.73
CA SER A 139 13.51 7.12 9.08
C SER A 139 14.34 6.10 9.86
N MET A 140 14.39 6.20 11.20
CA MET A 140 15.08 5.23 12.04
C MET A 140 14.43 3.84 11.95
N VAL A 141 13.10 3.77 12.06
CA VAL A 141 12.37 2.49 11.96
C VAL A 141 12.65 1.81 10.61
N LEU A 142 12.57 2.55 9.50
CA LEU A 142 12.86 2.00 8.18
C LEU A 142 14.30 1.51 8.02
N HIS A 143 15.25 2.13 8.73
CA HIS A 143 16.63 1.65 8.77
C HIS A 143 16.77 0.39 9.66
N PHE A 144 16.03 0.31 10.75
CA PHE A 144 16.08 -0.85 11.65
C PHE A 144 15.39 -2.09 11.07
N VAL A 145 14.35 -1.96 10.25
CA VAL A 145 13.64 -3.11 9.68
C VAL A 145 14.56 -4.07 8.90
N PRO A 146 15.36 -3.62 7.91
CA PRO A 146 16.27 -4.52 7.20
C PRO A 146 17.35 -5.11 8.11
N LYS A 147 17.83 -4.34 9.09
CA LYS A 147 18.78 -4.83 10.11
C LYS A 147 18.15 -5.92 10.97
N PHE A 148 16.91 -5.73 11.42
CA PHE A 148 16.16 -6.74 12.17
C PHE A 148 16.01 -8.03 11.35
N ILE A 149 15.59 -7.96 10.10
CA ILE A 149 15.44 -9.13 9.23
C ILE A 149 16.76 -9.89 9.09
N LEU A 150 17.87 -9.19 8.97
CA LEU A 150 19.20 -9.80 8.86
C LEU A 150 19.61 -10.49 10.16
N VAL A 151 19.42 -9.82 11.31
CA VAL A 151 19.70 -10.40 12.62
C VAL A 151 18.82 -11.63 12.86
N PHE A 152 17.51 -11.51 12.58
CA PHE A 152 16.57 -12.61 12.73
C PHE A 152 16.96 -13.84 11.90
N LYS A 153 17.32 -13.66 10.63
CA LYS A 153 17.80 -14.76 9.78
C LYS A 153 19.06 -15.43 10.34
N ARG A 154 20.02 -14.63 10.83
CA ARG A 154 21.27 -15.16 11.44
C ARG A 154 20.99 -15.93 12.73
N THR A 155 20.15 -15.38 13.59
CA THR A 155 19.77 -16.02 14.86
C THR A 155 18.98 -17.30 14.61
N LEU A 156 18.08 -17.29 13.60
CA LEU A 156 17.32 -18.46 13.21
C LEU A 156 18.25 -19.58 12.69
N ALA A 157 19.22 -19.23 11.85
CA ALA A 157 20.22 -20.18 11.36
C ALA A 157 21.04 -20.78 12.52
N ALA A 158 21.52 -19.94 13.45
CA ALA A 158 22.25 -20.42 14.62
C ALA A 158 21.42 -21.33 15.53
N GLN A 159 20.14 -21.05 15.72
CA GLN A 159 19.25 -21.87 16.52
C GLN A 159 18.82 -23.18 15.82
N SER A 160 18.91 -23.26 14.49
CA SER A 160 18.59 -24.50 13.77
C SER A 160 19.49 -25.65 14.20
N ASP A 161 20.73 -25.34 14.58
CA ASP A 161 21.73 -26.32 14.97
C ASP A 161 21.54 -26.81 16.41
N PHE A 162 20.87 -26.00 17.25
CA PHE A 162 20.73 -26.28 18.71
C PHE A 162 19.34 -26.81 19.13
N CYS A 163 18.26 -26.47 18.41
CA CYS A 163 16.88 -26.68 18.88
C CYS A 163 16.16 -27.94 18.34
N GLY A 164 16.85 -28.85 17.63
CA GLY A 164 16.24 -30.09 17.13
C GLY A 164 15.00 -29.88 16.25
N LYS A 165 14.07 -30.88 16.22
CA LYS A 165 12.93 -30.89 15.24
C LYS A 165 11.79 -29.91 15.51
N ASN A 166 11.76 -29.16 16.62
CA ASN A 166 10.66 -28.25 16.95
C ASN A 166 10.82 -26.84 16.32
N LYS A 167 10.38 -26.70 15.06
CA LYS A 167 10.46 -25.44 14.30
C LYS A 167 9.81 -24.25 15.02
N PHE A 168 8.66 -24.45 15.67
CA PHE A 168 7.94 -23.37 16.37
C PHE A 168 8.76 -22.77 17.51
N LYS A 169 9.36 -23.61 18.36
CA LYS A 169 10.23 -23.18 19.47
C LYS A 169 11.48 -22.45 18.96
N GLN A 170 12.03 -22.90 17.85
CA GLN A 170 13.14 -22.26 17.15
C GLN A 170 12.78 -20.84 16.66
N TYR A 171 11.61 -20.65 16.02
CA TYR A 171 11.17 -19.33 15.59
C TYR A 171 10.95 -18.36 16.76
N ILE A 172 10.33 -18.81 17.84
CA ILE A 172 10.10 -17.97 19.04
C ILE A 172 11.44 -17.59 19.68
N GLY A 173 12.36 -18.52 19.85
CA GLY A 173 13.68 -18.24 20.42
C GLY A 173 14.48 -17.26 19.55
N ALA A 174 14.48 -17.44 18.23
CA ALA A 174 15.14 -16.54 17.30
C ALA A 174 14.51 -15.13 17.33
N PHE A 175 13.19 -15.05 17.42
CA PHE A 175 12.49 -13.77 17.55
C PHE A 175 12.86 -13.04 18.84
N SER A 176 12.76 -13.73 19.99
CA SER A 176 13.09 -13.16 21.29
C SER A 176 14.54 -12.63 21.33
N ALA A 177 15.51 -13.45 20.90
CA ALA A 177 16.91 -13.03 20.84
C ALA A 177 17.12 -11.84 19.89
N SER A 178 16.44 -11.83 18.73
CA SER A 178 16.56 -10.73 17.78
C SER A 178 15.97 -9.42 18.32
N VAL A 179 14.86 -9.50 19.05
CA VAL A 179 14.28 -8.32 19.72
C VAL A 179 15.23 -7.76 20.77
N SER A 180 15.86 -8.61 21.58
CA SER A 180 16.83 -8.17 22.59
C SER A 180 18.03 -7.43 21.97
N VAL A 181 18.59 -7.97 20.88
CA VAL A 181 19.69 -7.34 20.15
C VAL A 181 19.24 -5.99 19.55
N MET A 182 18.00 -5.89 19.05
CA MET A 182 17.50 -4.64 18.49
C MET A 182 17.21 -3.59 19.57
N LEU A 183 16.70 -3.99 20.73
CA LEU A 183 16.51 -3.09 21.86
C LEU A 183 17.85 -2.50 22.34
N GLU A 184 18.86 -3.32 22.49
CA GLU A 184 20.22 -2.85 22.81
C GLU A 184 20.75 -1.88 21.75
N GLY A 185 20.61 -2.21 20.47
CA GLY A 185 21.01 -1.34 19.38
C GLY A 185 20.22 -0.02 19.33
N SER A 186 18.95 -0.01 19.75
CA SER A 186 18.15 1.20 19.85
C SER A 186 18.62 2.14 20.97
N VAL A 187 18.99 1.57 22.13
CA VAL A 187 19.58 2.34 23.24
C VAL A 187 20.93 2.96 22.83
N GLN A 188 21.82 2.18 22.23
CA GLN A 188 23.09 2.68 21.71
C GLN A 188 22.89 3.80 20.68
N THR A 189 21.87 3.68 19.84
CA THR A 189 21.52 4.75 18.87
C THR A 189 21.04 6.00 19.59
N ALA A 190 20.19 5.87 20.61
CA ALA A 190 19.69 6.99 21.40
C ALA A 190 20.84 7.70 22.15
N ASP A 191 21.76 6.96 22.74
CA ASP A 191 22.96 7.50 23.39
C ASP A 191 23.86 8.26 22.41
N SER A 192 24.09 7.69 21.24
CA SER A 192 24.84 8.33 20.16
C SER A 192 24.18 9.64 19.68
N MET A 193 22.84 9.66 19.58
CA MET A 193 22.10 10.86 19.23
C MET A 193 22.17 11.92 20.32
N SER A 194 22.06 11.52 21.58
CA SER A 194 22.21 12.39 22.73
C SER A 194 23.61 13.03 22.76
N ALA A 195 24.67 12.24 22.55
CA ALA A 195 26.04 12.71 22.45
C ALA A 195 26.25 13.73 21.31
N ARG A 196 25.48 13.60 20.22
CA ARG A 196 25.49 14.56 19.09
C ARG A 196 24.60 15.79 19.34
N GLY A 197 24.07 15.98 20.57
CA GLY A 197 23.26 17.13 20.95
C GLY A 197 21.80 17.06 20.47
N TYR A 198 21.28 15.86 20.20
CA TYR A 198 19.86 15.70 19.91
C TYR A 198 19.04 15.99 21.17
N GLY A 199 18.03 16.89 21.04
CA GLY A 199 17.17 17.27 22.17
C GLY A 199 17.59 18.54 22.89
N VAL A 200 18.74 19.13 22.57
CA VAL A 200 19.17 20.41 23.15
C VAL A 200 18.29 21.54 22.60
N LYS A 201 17.68 22.32 23.52
CA LYS A 201 16.67 23.35 23.20
C LYS A 201 17.19 24.55 22.38
N LYS A 202 18.50 24.82 22.39
CA LYS A 202 19.13 25.93 21.62
C LYS A 202 20.18 25.32 20.67
N ARG A 203 19.81 25.10 19.42
CA ARG A 203 20.80 24.90 18.35
C ARG A 203 21.15 26.26 17.77
N SER A 204 22.33 26.75 18.05
CA SER A 204 22.95 27.81 17.24
C SER A 204 23.60 27.10 16.04
N PHE A 205 23.12 27.38 14.84
CA PHE A 205 23.85 27.03 13.64
C PHE A 205 24.97 28.06 13.50
N TYR A 206 26.21 27.65 13.70
CA TYR A 206 27.33 28.43 13.22
C TYR A 206 27.37 28.24 11.69
N CYS A 207 27.11 29.34 10.96
CA CYS A 207 27.45 29.43 9.53
C CYS A 207 28.95 29.62 9.40
#